data_b62f4857675dfc9a9e05d88a5a69ca8c
#
_entry.id   b62f4857675dfc9a9e05d88a5a69ca8c
#
_cell.length_a   1.000
_cell.length_b   1.000
_cell.length_c   1.000
_cell.angle_alpha   90.00
_cell.angle_beta   90.00
_cell.angle_gamma   90.00
#
_symmetry.space_group_name_H-M   'P 1'
#
loop_
_entity.id
_entity.type
_entity.pdbx_description
1 polymer ?
#
loop_
_entity_poly.entity_id
_entity_poly.type
_entity_poly.pdbx_seq_one_letter_code
_entity_poly.pdbx_strand_id
1 'polypeptide(L)'
;MHDPRESFRPSPPVILDFDGSVLPVAEGERRIPLGSWQEAIRFGCTRRAFSALEAHLEGVLPVDCGCAFMGSGDFHHVTLIPLRRLCRRLPPASLDVVVFDNHPDNMRYPFGIHCGSWVSHAALQPSVRRVHVIG
;
A
#
# COMPACT_ATOMS: atom_id res chain seq x y z
N MET A 1 -1.43 -19.22 33.58
CA MET A 1 -2.54 -18.47 32.93
C MET A 1 -1.88 -17.54 31.92
N HIS A 2 -2.05 -17.80 30.62
CA HIS A 2 -1.43 -17.01 29.55
C HIS A 2 -2.29 -15.77 29.35
N ASP A 3 -1.75 -14.56 29.57
CA ASP A 3 -2.48 -13.32 29.29
C ASP A 3 -2.57 -13.16 27.76
N PRO A 4 -3.76 -13.21 27.17
CA PRO A 4 -3.92 -13.06 25.72
C PRO A 4 -3.44 -11.71 25.18
N ARG A 5 -3.13 -10.75 26.05
CA ARG A 5 -2.59 -9.43 25.68
C ARG A 5 -1.08 -9.43 25.48
N GLU A 6 -0.36 -10.44 25.97
CA GLU A 6 1.10 -10.56 25.77
C GLU A 6 1.52 -10.99 24.36
N SER A 7 0.59 -11.51 23.55
CA SER A 7 0.89 -12.01 22.20
C SER A 7 0.71 -10.98 21.07
N PHE A 8 0.10 -9.82 21.33
CA PHE A 8 -0.11 -8.80 20.31
C PHE A 8 0.92 -7.67 20.45
N ARG A 9 2.12 -7.88 19.96
CA ARG A 9 3.04 -6.77 19.67
C ARG A 9 2.77 -6.32 18.25
N PRO A 10 2.20 -5.13 18.04
CA PRO A 10 2.02 -4.62 16.69
C PRO A 10 3.39 -4.47 16.02
N SER A 11 3.50 -4.92 14.78
CA SER A 11 4.71 -4.72 13.99
C SER A 11 5.01 -3.22 13.88
N PRO A 12 6.28 -2.79 13.98
CA PRO A 12 6.64 -1.40 13.80
C PRO A 12 6.10 -0.84 12.48
N PRO A 13 5.67 0.43 12.45
CA PRO A 13 5.20 1.03 11.23
C PRO A 13 6.31 1.15 10.19
N VAL A 14 5.93 1.04 8.93
CA VAL A 14 6.84 1.19 7.78
C VAL A 14 6.54 2.52 7.10
N ILE A 15 7.58 3.28 6.78
CA ILE A 15 7.47 4.52 6.03
C ILE A 15 8.11 4.31 4.66
N LEU A 16 7.31 4.39 3.61
CA LEU A 16 7.76 4.45 2.22
C LEU A 16 8.03 5.91 1.89
N ASP A 17 9.27 6.32 2.06
CA ASP A 17 9.65 7.73 2.03
C ASP A 17 10.00 8.19 0.62
N PHE A 18 8.98 8.63 -0.11
CA PHE A 18 9.14 9.16 -1.47
C PHE A 18 9.56 10.64 -1.49
N ASP A 19 9.05 11.47 -0.57
CA ASP A 19 9.10 12.93 -0.68
C ASP A 19 9.40 13.65 0.65
N GLY A 20 9.76 12.91 1.70
CA GLY A 20 10.06 13.48 3.00
C GLY A 20 8.86 14.07 3.75
N SER A 21 7.63 13.86 3.26
CA SER A 21 6.42 14.45 3.84
C SER A 21 5.96 13.77 5.13
N VAL A 22 6.37 12.54 5.38
CA VAL A 22 6.02 11.79 6.60
C VAL A 22 7.06 12.05 7.67
N LEU A 23 6.66 12.74 8.72
CA LEU A 23 7.47 12.94 9.91
C LEU A 23 7.65 11.63 10.70
N PRO A 24 8.61 11.52 11.63
CA PRO A 24 8.72 10.39 12.53
C PRO A 24 7.38 10.12 13.24
N VAL A 25 6.89 8.87 13.17
CA VAL A 25 5.56 8.49 13.68
C VAL A 25 5.63 7.63 14.94
N ALA A 26 6.69 6.84 15.10
CA ALA A 26 6.87 5.99 16.28
C ALA A 26 8.33 5.59 16.47
N GLU A 27 8.68 5.26 17.73
CA GLU A 27 9.96 4.62 18.00
C GLU A 27 10.03 3.24 17.34
N GLY A 28 11.17 2.92 16.72
CA GLY A 28 11.37 1.66 16.01
C GLY A 28 10.73 1.60 14.62
N GLU A 29 10.21 2.70 14.08
CA GLU A 29 9.73 2.76 12.71
C GLU A 29 10.80 2.31 11.70
N ARG A 30 10.36 1.67 10.62
CA ARG A 30 11.23 1.31 9.52
C ARG A 30 11.01 2.25 8.34
N ARG A 31 11.98 3.11 8.07
CA ARG A 31 11.95 4.05 6.94
C ARG A 31 12.70 3.46 5.75
N ILE A 32 12.00 3.38 4.61
CA ILE A 32 12.55 2.90 3.34
C ILE A 32 12.69 4.12 2.42
N PRO A 33 13.91 4.54 2.08
CA PRO A 33 14.13 5.71 1.23
C PRO A 33 13.75 5.38 -0.22
N LEU A 34 12.81 6.12 -0.78
CA LEU A 34 12.28 5.95 -2.13
C LEU A 34 12.33 7.25 -2.96
N GLY A 35 13.11 8.24 -2.55
CA GLY A 35 13.21 9.53 -3.24
C GLY A 35 13.60 9.41 -4.70
N SER A 36 14.44 8.42 -5.06
CA SER A 36 14.81 8.16 -6.46
C SER A 36 13.65 7.65 -7.34
N TRP A 37 12.56 7.19 -6.73
CA TRP A 37 11.34 6.73 -7.42
C TRP A 37 10.30 7.84 -7.56
N GLN A 38 10.47 8.97 -6.89
CA GLN A 38 9.46 10.01 -6.75
C GLN A 38 8.88 10.45 -8.10
N GLU A 39 9.73 10.85 -9.06
CA GLU A 39 9.28 11.35 -10.36
C GLU A 39 8.58 10.27 -11.19
N ALA A 40 9.08 9.04 -11.14
CA ALA A 40 8.55 7.94 -11.94
C ALA A 40 7.19 7.43 -11.45
N ILE A 41 6.84 7.71 -10.17
CA ILE A 41 5.67 7.11 -9.50
C ILE A 41 4.61 8.16 -9.16
N ARG A 42 4.99 9.41 -8.95
CA ARG A 42 4.10 10.48 -8.47
C ARG A 42 2.83 10.60 -9.31
N PHE A 43 1.65 10.66 -8.66
CA PHE A 43 0.30 10.70 -9.24
C PHE A 43 -0.10 9.47 -10.05
N GLY A 44 0.82 8.88 -10.77
CA GLY A 44 0.59 7.72 -11.62
C GLY A 44 1.84 7.33 -12.39
N CYS A 45 1.88 6.09 -12.83
CA CYS A 45 3.06 5.53 -13.47
C CYS A 45 2.69 4.47 -14.51
N THR A 46 3.63 4.19 -15.40
CA THR A 46 3.49 3.09 -16.34
C THR A 46 3.47 1.74 -15.59
N ARG A 47 2.90 0.72 -16.21
CA ARG A 47 2.93 -0.65 -15.66
C ARG A 47 4.35 -1.13 -15.40
N ARG A 48 5.29 -0.76 -16.28
CA ARG A 48 6.70 -1.11 -16.13
C ARG A 48 7.33 -0.47 -14.88
N ALA A 49 7.11 0.83 -14.67
CA ALA A 49 7.62 1.54 -13.49
C ALA A 49 7.01 0.99 -12.20
N PHE A 50 5.69 0.72 -12.21
CA PHE A 50 5.00 0.12 -11.06
C PHE A 50 5.54 -1.27 -10.73
N SER A 51 5.72 -2.14 -11.72
CA SER A 51 6.29 -3.48 -11.51
C SER A 51 7.73 -3.44 -11.02
N ALA A 52 8.54 -2.48 -11.48
CA ALA A 52 9.89 -2.30 -10.99
C ALA A 52 9.92 -1.87 -9.52
N LEU A 53 9.04 -0.93 -9.13
CA LEU A 53 8.89 -0.55 -7.72
C LEU A 53 8.38 -1.73 -6.87
N GLU A 54 7.39 -2.48 -7.35
CA GLU A 54 6.86 -3.67 -6.68
C GLU A 54 7.97 -4.70 -6.41
N ALA A 55 8.81 -4.98 -7.41
CA ALA A 55 9.95 -5.89 -7.27
C ALA A 55 10.99 -5.37 -6.27
N HIS A 56 11.28 -4.06 -6.28
CA HIS A 56 12.18 -3.45 -5.31
C HIS A 56 11.62 -3.57 -3.88
N LEU A 57 10.35 -3.27 -3.68
CA LEU A 57 9.68 -3.33 -2.37
C LEU A 57 9.54 -4.77 -1.85
N GLU A 58 9.43 -5.76 -2.72
CA GLU A 58 9.40 -7.18 -2.32
C GLU A 58 10.66 -7.58 -1.53
N GLY A 59 11.82 -7.02 -1.87
CA GLY A 59 13.09 -7.28 -1.20
C GLY A 59 13.31 -6.51 0.11
N VAL A 60 12.59 -5.42 0.34
CA VAL A 60 12.86 -4.51 1.46
C VAL A 60 11.70 -4.34 2.44
N LEU A 61 10.47 -4.63 2.04
CA LEU A 61 9.32 -4.61 2.94
C LEU A 61 9.39 -5.77 3.94
N PRO A 62 9.12 -5.53 5.23
CA PRO A 62 8.99 -6.62 6.19
C PRO A 62 7.83 -7.55 5.82
N VAL A 63 7.94 -8.82 6.22
CA VAL A 63 6.90 -9.83 5.95
C VAL A 63 5.57 -9.41 6.58
N ASP A 64 5.63 -8.92 7.81
CA ASP A 64 4.49 -8.44 8.57
C ASP A 64 4.55 -6.91 8.64
N CYS A 65 3.82 -6.27 7.74
CA CYS A 65 3.65 -4.82 7.71
C CYS A 65 2.24 -4.51 8.21
N GLY A 66 2.12 -4.11 9.48
CA GLY A 66 0.81 -3.79 10.09
C GLY A 66 0.30 -2.40 9.69
N CYS A 67 1.21 -1.43 9.58
CA CYS A 67 0.88 -0.06 9.19
C CYS A 67 1.96 0.47 8.25
N ALA A 68 1.56 1.07 7.14
CA ALA A 68 2.46 1.70 6.19
C ALA A 68 2.02 3.13 5.90
N PHE A 69 2.98 4.06 5.97
CA PHE A 69 2.83 5.43 5.51
C PHE A 69 3.59 5.56 4.19
N MET A 70 3.04 6.26 3.20
CA MET A 70 3.62 6.28 1.87
C MET A 70 3.70 7.68 1.25
N GLY A 71 4.31 8.59 1.99
CA GLY A 71 4.50 9.96 1.53
C GLY A 71 3.22 10.79 1.56
N SER A 72 3.17 11.80 0.71
CA SER A 72 1.96 12.61 0.49
C SER A 72 0.87 11.82 -0.26
N GLY A 73 -0.34 12.40 -0.39
CA GLY A 73 -1.44 11.82 -1.14
C GLY A 73 -1.13 11.50 -2.60
N ASP A 74 -0.07 12.09 -3.16
CA ASP A 74 0.37 11.84 -4.53
C ASP A 74 0.83 10.38 -4.78
N PHE A 75 1.04 9.62 -3.72
CA PHE A 75 1.55 8.24 -3.78
C PHE A 75 0.55 7.18 -3.29
N HIS A 76 -0.70 7.54 -2.96
CA HIS A 76 -1.63 6.60 -2.34
C HIS A 76 -1.96 5.36 -3.21
N HIS A 77 -1.80 5.45 -4.53
CA HIS A 77 -1.94 4.29 -5.43
C HIS A 77 -0.89 3.19 -5.19
N VAL A 78 0.23 3.52 -4.53
CA VAL A 78 1.24 2.54 -4.11
C VAL A 78 0.69 1.56 -3.08
N THR A 79 -0.42 1.87 -2.40
CA THR A 79 -1.17 0.95 -1.53
C THR A 79 -1.45 -0.40 -2.20
N LEU A 80 -1.57 -0.40 -3.53
CA LEU A 80 -1.79 -1.62 -4.29
C LEU A 80 -0.64 -2.64 -4.13
N ILE A 81 0.60 -2.21 -3.85
CA ILE A 81 1.74 -3.12 -3.68
C ILE A 81 1.63 -3.96 -2.39
N PRO A 82 1.55 -3.36 -1.18
CA PRO A 82 1.36 -4.14 0.04
C PRO A 82 0.04 -4.93 0.03
N LEU A 83 -1.02 -4.39 -0.60
CA LEU A 83 -2.28 -5.12 -0.76
C LEU A 83 -2.10 -6.39 -1.60
N ARG A 84 -1.45 -6.31 -2.76
CA ARG A 84 -1.15 -7.49 -3.60
C ARG A 84 -0.33 -8.52 -2.84
N ARG A 85 0.67 -8.07 -2.08
CA ARG A 85 1.50 -8.93 -1.26
C ARG A 85 0.67 -9.68 -0.20
N LEU A 86 -0.25 -8.99 0.46
CA LEU A 86 -1.20 -9.58 1.40
C LEU A 86 -2.11 -10.60 0.69
N CYS A 87 -2.69 -10.21 -0.45
CA CYS A 87 -3.62 -11.05 -1.21
C CYS A 87 -2.99 -12.39 -1.66
N ARG A 88 -1.70 -12.42 -1.96
CA ARG A 88 -1.00 -13.69 -2.30
C ARG A 88 -0.99 -14.72 -1.16
N ARG A 89 -1.22 -14.29 0.07
CA ARG A 89 -1.22 -15.13 1.29
C ARG A 89 -2.61 -15.48 1.78
N LEU A 90 -3.65 -14.92 1.17
CA LEU A 90 -5.03 -15.06 1.62
C LEU A 90 -5.86 -15.91 0.65
N PRO A 91 -6.86 -16.65 1.18
CA PRO A 91 -7.81 -17.36 0.35
C PRO A 91 -8.60 -16.41 -0.57
N PRO A 92 -9.19 -16.92 -1.68
CA PRO A 92 -10.09 -16.13 -2.51
C PRO A 92 -11.26 -15.56 -1.72
N ALA A 93 -11.67 -14.33 -2.06
CA ALA A 93 -12.82 -13.62 -1.50
C ALA A 93 -12.86 -13.56 0.06
N SER A 94 -11.69 -13.46 0.70
CA SER A 94 -11.56 -13.46 2.18
C SER A 94 -11.28 -12.08 2.77
N LEU A 95 -11.00 -11.06 1.93
CA LEU A 95 -10.58 -9.73 2.36
C LEU A 95 -11.61 -8.67 1.94
N ASP A 96 -12.06 -7.87 2.88
CA ASP A 96 -12.75 -6.62 2.61
C ASP A 96 -11.75 -5.46 2.78
N VAL A 97 -11.74 -4.55 1.81
CA VAL A 97 -10.89 -3.35 1.80
C VAL A 97 -11.77 -2.14 2.10
N VAL A 98 -11.38 -1.33 3.07
CA VAL A 98 -12.05 -0.07 3.38
C VAL A 98 -11.11 1.08 3.07
N VAL A 99 -11.57 2.01 2.24
CA VAL A 99 -10.83 3.19 1.79
C VAL A 99 -11.55 4.43 2.29
N PHE A 100 -10.84 5.28 3.02
CA PHE A 100 -11.33 6.60 3.42
C PHE A 100 -10.76 7.63 2.45
N ASP A 101 -11.56 8.02 1.46
CA ASP A 101 -11.16 8.96 0.42
C ASP A 101 -12.40 9.69 -0.13
N ASN A 102 -12.25 10.95 -0.48
CA ASN A 102 -13.30 11.74 -1.13
C ASN A 102 -13.57 11.32 -2.58
N HIS A 103 -12.72 10.49 -3.15
CA HIS A 103 -12.81 10.02 -4.53
C HIS A 103 -12.91 8.50 -4.57
N PRO A 104 -13.65 7.91 -5.52
CA PRO A 104 -13.79 6.46 -5.61
C PRO A 104 -12.55 5.75 -6.18
N ASP A 105 -11.62 6.47 -6.76
CA ASP A 105 -10.36 5.99 -7.37
C ASP A 105 -10.52 4.76 -8.28
N ASN A 106 -11.66 4.70 -8.97
CA ASN A 106 -12.06 3.59 -9.84
C ASN A 106 -12.05 3.95 -11.33
N MET A 107 -11.41 5.05 -11.70
CA MET A 107 -11.29 5.47 -13.10
C MET A 107 -10.55 4.45 -13.95
N ARG A 108 -10.82 4.43 -15.25
CA ARG A 108 -10.05 3.64 -16.21
C ARG A 108 -8.78 4.40 -16.60
N TYR A 109 -7.63 3.76 -16.37
CA TYR A 109 -6.32 4.28 -16.77
C TYR A 109 -5.54 3.20 -17.52
N PRO A 110 -5.59 3.19 -18.86
CA PRO A 110 -5.03 2.08 -19.66
C PRO A 110 -3.51 2.05 -19.69
N PHE A 111 -2.85 3.16 -19.35
CA PHE A 111 -1.40 3.32 -19.49
C PHE A 111 -0.60 2.77 -18.29
N GLY A 112 -1.26 2.52 -17.16
CA GLY A 112 -0.56 2.08 -15.95
C GLY A 112 -1.44 2.06 -14.71
N ILE A 113 -0.88 2.53 -13.61
CA ILE A 113 -1.57 2.71 -12.31
C ILE A 113 -1.53 4.20 -11.98
N HIS A 114 -2.67 4.77 -11.66
CA HIS A 114 -2.86 6.19 -11.31
C HIS A 114 -3.54 6.29 -9.94
N CYS A 115 -3.34 7.40 -9.22
CA CYS A 115 -4.02 7.68 -7.96
C CYS A 115 -5.53 7.43 -8.07
N GLY A 116 -6.19 7.95 -9.10
CA GLY A 116 -7.62 7.77 -9.33
C GLY A 116 -8.04 6.43 -9.93
N SER A 117 -7.13 5.44 -10.09
CA SER A 117 -7.47 4.15 -10.71
C SER A 117 -7.13 2.92 -9.86
N TRP A 118 -6.40 3.09 -8.78
CA TRP A 118 -5.84 1.97 -8.02
C TRP A 118 -6.90 1.08 -7.36
N VAL A 119 -8.03 1.64 -6.96
CA VAL A 119 -9.15 0.89 -6.37
C VAL A 119 -9.72 -0.13 -7.34
N SER A 120 -9.81 0.20 -8.64
CA SER A 120 -10.21 -0.76 -9.67
C SER A 120 -9.27 -1.97 -9.73
N HIS A 121 -7.97 -1.73 -9.59
CA HIS A 121 -6.96 -2.80 -9.55
C HIS A 121 -7.01 -3.60 -8.25
N ALA A 122 -7.32 -2.95 -7.13
CA ALA A 122 -7.53 -3.61 -5.84
C ALA A 122 -8.72 -4.56 -5.89
N ALA A 123 -9.84 -4.12 -6.45
CA ALA A 123 -11.05 -4.92 -6.59
C ALA A 123 -10.87 -6.17 -7.47
N LEU A 124 -9.88 -6.18 -8.36
CA LEU A 124 -9.56 -7.32 -9.21
C LEU A 124 -8.68 -8.38 -8.53
N GLN A 125 -8.20 -8.14 -7.31
CA GLN A 125 -7.40 -9.15 -6.61
C GLN A 125 -8.28 -10.32 -6.19
N PRO A 126 -7.87 -11.58 -6.42
CA PRO A 126 -8.72 -12.75 -6.13
C PRO A 126 -9.16 -12.85 -4.67
N SER A 127 -8.33 -12.41 -3.74
CA SER A 127 -8.62 -12.45 -2.31
C SER A 127 -9.55 -11.33 -1.85
N VAL A 128 -9.74 -10.27 -2.65
CA VAL A 128 -10.62 -9.17 -2.32
C VAL A 128 -12.07 -9.55 -2.62
N ARG A 129 -12.90 -9.56 -1.59
CA ARG A 129 -14.34 -9.80 -1.69
C ARG A 129 -15.10 -8.52 -2.00
N ARG A 130 -14.76 -7.44 -1.31
CA ARG A 130 -15.41 -6.12 -1.46
C ARG A 130 -14.41 -5.00 -1.22
N VAL A 131 -14.66 -3.87 -1.88
CA VAL A 131 -14.01 -2.59 -1.58
C VAL A 131 -15.10 -1.60 -1.19
N HIS A 132 -14.94 -0.98 -0.04
CA HIS A 132 -15.81 0.06 0.48
C HIS A 132 -15.06 1.39 0.44
N VAL A 133 -15.57 2.38 -0.29
CA VAL A 133 -15.03 3.74 -0.30
C VAL A 133 -15.97 4.63 0.49
N ILE A 134 -15.42 5.35 1.48
CA ILE A 134 -16.14 6.19 2.43
C ILE A 134 -15.53 7.60 2.39
N GLY A 135 -16.34 8.59 1.99
CA GLY A 135 -15.93 9.99 1.93
C GLY A 135 -16.83 10.84 1.05
#